data_857e67b24712325c6eca90d775377958
#
_entry.id   857e67b24712325c6eca90d775377958
#
_cell.length_a   1.000
_cell.length_b   1.000
_cell.length_c   1.000
_cell.angle_alpha   90.00
_cell.angle_beta   90.00
_cell.angle_gamma   90.00
#
_symmetry.space_group_name_H-M   'P 1'
#
loop_
_entity.id
_entity.type
_entity.pdbx_description
1 polymer ?
#
loop_
_entity_poly.entity_id
_entity_poly.type
_entity_poly.pdbx_seq_one_letter_code
_entity_poly.pdbx_strand_id
1 'polypeptide(L)'
;MKMSRGEEKVMRAIWYFEEKGEELVNLAKILEQINLTCETQWKSQTTSTYLIRLTQKRYLNMSREGREFCYRSLINRKDYIESLFQDHSSFWFNRDTAALQAAINEWKGSNNRSEV
;
A
#
# COMPACT_ATOMS: atom_id res chain seq x y z
N MET A 1 1.90 -10.47 -6.73
CA MET A 1 0.87 -9.48 -6.42
C MET A 1 1.29 -8.13 -6.99
N LYS A 2 0.43 -7.52 -7.74
CA LYS A 2 0.78 -6.25 -8.36
C LYS A 2 -0.37 -5.26 -8.24
N MET A 3 -0.08 -4.13 -7.63
CA MET A 3 -1.04 -3.04 -7.47
C MET A 3 -0.57 -1.82 -8.24
N SER A 4 -1.51 -1.04 -8.76
CA SER A 4 -1.20 0.28 -9.29
C SER A 4 -0.81 1.22 -8.15
N ARG A 5 -0.19 2.35 -8.49
CA ARG A 5 0.21 3.33 -7.46
C ARG A 5 -1.00 3.87 -6.69
N GLY A 6 -2.12 4.08 -7.38
CA GLY A 6 -3.36 4.50 -6.71
C GLY A 6 -3.89 3.45 -5.75
N GLU A 7 -3.85 2.19 -6.16
CA GLU A 7 -4.24 1.07 -5.30
C GLU A 7 -3.34 0.98 -4.07
N GLU A 8 -2.04 1.18 -4.25
CA GLU A 8 -1.09 1.18 -3.13
C GLU A 8 -1.37 2.29 -2.14
N LYS A 9 -1.76 3.47 -2.61
CA LYS A 9 -2.12 4.59 -1.73
C LYS A 9 -3.31 4.23 -0.84
N VAL A 10 -4.32 3.58 -1.40
CA VAL A 10 -5.50 3.13 -0.65
C VAL A 10 -5.11 2.08 0.38
N MET A 11 -4.36 1.05 -0.03
CA MET A 11 -3.94 -0.02 0.87
C MET A 11 -3.05 0.51 1.99
N ARG A 12 -2.17 1.46 1.69
CA ARG A 12 -1.32 2.10 2.70
C ARG A 12 -2.15 2.79 3.77
N ALA A 13 -3.22 3.47 3.37
CA ALA A 13 -4.12 4.13 4.31
C ALA A 13 -4.85 3.10 5.20
N ILE A 14 -5.33 2.01 4.60
CA ILE A 14 -6.03 0.96 5.34
C ILE A 14 -5.09 0.29 6.34
N TRP A 15 -3.89 -0.09 5.92
CA TRP A 15 -2.89 -0.68 6.81
C TRP A 15 -2.52 0.27 7.96
N TYR A 16 -2.44 1.57 7.69
CA TYR A 16 -2.18 2.56 8.73
C TYR A 16 -3.21 2.48 9.86
N PHE A 17 -4.49 2.45 9.52
CA PHE A 17 -5.54 2.34 10.52
C PHE A 17 -5.56 0.99 11.21
N GLU A 18 -5.33 -0.09 10.47
CA GLU A 18 -5.30 -1.44 11.05
C GLU A 18 -4.15 -1.59 12.03
N GLU A 19 -3.00 -1.03 11.73
CA GLU A 19 -1.84 -1.07 12.63
C GLU A 19 -2.09 -0.28 13.91
N LYS A 20 -3.01 0.68 13.89
CA LYS A 20 -3.44 1.42 15.07
C LYS A 20 -4.56 0.73 15.84
N GLY A 21 -5.02 -0.43 15.38
CA GLY A 21 -6.09 -1.18 16.01
C GLY A 21 -7.48 -0.68 15.69
N GLU A 22 -7.67 0.13 14.66
CA GLU A 22 -9.00 0.55 14.24
C GLU A 22 -9.71 -0.57 13.50
N GLU A 23 -10.94 -0.86 13.92
CA GLU A 23 -11.72 -1.95 13.35
C GLU A 23 -12.65 -1.51 12.23
N LEU A 24 -13.14 -0.26 12.29
CA LEU A 24 -14.11 0.26 11.34
C LEU A 24 -13.44 1.33 10.46
N VAL A 25 -12.95 0.90 9.32
CA VAL A 25 -12.24 1.78 8.38
C VAL A 25 -13.14 2.02 7.18
N ASN A 26 -13.76 3.20 7.14
CA ASN A 26 -14.69 3.58 6.08
C ASN A 26 -13.99 4.44 5.01
N LEU A 27 -14.72 4.73 3.93
CA LEU A 27 -14.21 5.54 2.81
C LEU A 27 -13.73 6.93 3.28
N ALA A 28 -14.46 7.57 4.17
CA ALA A 28 -14.13 8.92 4.62
C ALA A 28 -12.77 8.96 5.33
N LYS A 29 -12.48 7.99 6.19
CA LYS A 29 -11.20 7.87 6.86
C LYS A 29 -10.07 7.62 5.86
N ILE A 30 -10.29 6.72 4.92
CA ILE A 30 -9.31 6.37 3.89
C ILE A 30 -8.99 7.59 3.03
N LEU A 31 -10.02 8.28 2.56
CA LEU A 31 -9.85 9.47 1.73
C LEU A 31 -9.07 10.57 2.45
N GLU A 32 -9.43 10.85 3.69
CA GLU A 32 -8.74 11.85 4.49
C GLU A 32 -7.26 11.50 4.65
N GLN A 33 -6.97 10.24 4.98
CA GLN A 33 -5.60 9.79 5.20
C GLN A 33 -4.76 9.86 3.91
N ILE A 34 -5.35 9.50 2.76
CA ILE A 34 -4.65 9.59 1.48
C ILE A 34 -4.28 11.04 1.17
N ASN A 35 -5.26 11.94 1.28
CA ASN A 35 -5.03 13.35 0.96
C ASN A 35 -4.05 14.02 1.92
N LEU A 36 -4.01 13.55 3.16
CA LEU A 36 -3.08 14.07 4.16
C LEU A 36 -1.64 13.60 3.91
N THR A 37 -1.45 12.32 3.55
CA THR A 37 -0.11 11.72 3.49
C THR A 37 0.51 11.72 2.10
N CYS A 38 -0.31 11.74 1.05
CA CYS A 38 0.15 11.67 -0.33
C CYS A 38 0.12 13.02 -1.06
N GLU A 39 -0.24 14.09 -0.37
CA GLU A 39 -0.37 15.44 -0.93
C GLU A 39 -1.27 15.46 -2.17
N THR A 40 -2.35 14.69 -2.12
CA THR A 40 -3.32 14.57 -3.20
C THR A 40 -4.59 15.35 -2.88
N GLN A 41 -5.44 15.50 -3.89
CA GLN A 41 -6.77 16.11 -3.76
C GLN A 41 -7.83 15.15 -4.29
N TRP A 42 -7.74 13.90 -3.86
CA TRP A 42 -8.71 12.90 -4.27
C TRP A 42 -10.11 13.24 -3.79
N LYS A 43 -11.09 12.85 -4.58
CA LYS A 43 -12.51 12.94 -4.23
C LYS A 43 -13.02 11.56 -3.83
N SER A 44 -14.22 11.54 -3.22
CA SER A 44 -14.86 10.29 -2.80
C SER A 44 -15.01 9.30 -3.96
N GLN A 45 -15.34 9.78 -5.15
CA GLN A 45 -15.53 8.92 -6.31
C GLN A 45 -14.24 8.23 -6.74
N THR A 46 -13.11 8.94 -6.73
CA THR A 46 -11.81 8.36 -7.05
C THR A 46 -11.46 7.27 -6.05
N THR A 47 -11.61 7.56 -4.77
CA THR A 47 -11.35 6.61 -3.69
C THR A 47 -12.23 5.37 -3.82
N SER A 48 -13.52 5.58 -4.06
CA SER A 48 -14.49 4.49 -4.25
C SER A 48 -14.11 3.57 -5.40
N THR A 49 -13.66 4.14 -6.52
CA THR A 49 -13.25 3.36 -7.69
C THR A 49 -12.10 2.41 -7.32
N TYR A 50 -11.10 2.90 -6.62
CA TYR A 50 -9.97 2.05 -6.19
C TYR A 50 -10.40 1.00 -5.17
N LEU A 51 -11.30 1.36 -4.24
CA LEU A 51 -11.82 0.40 -3.27
C LEU A 51 -12.58 -0.74 -3.96
N ILE A 52 -13.36 -0.43 -4.98
CA ILE A 52 -14.07 -1.45 -5.77
C ILE A 52 -13.07 -2.38 -6.46
N ARG A 53 -12.06 -1.82 -7.11
CA ARG A 53 -11.02 -2.61 -7.79
C ARG A 53 -10.30 -3.54 -6.83
N LEU A 54 -9.90 -3.03 -5.68
CA LEU A 54 -9.18 -3.81 -4.68
C LEU A 54 -10.05 -4.93 -4.10
N THR A 55 -11.34 -4.66 -3.92
CA THR A 55 -12.30 -5.65 -3.45
C THR A 55 -12.47 -6.75 -4.50
N GLN A 56 -12.58 -6.39 -5.78
CA GLN A 56 -12.69 -7.34 -6.88
C GLN A 56 -11.43 -8.20 -7.03
N LYS A 57 -10.26 -7.61 -6.79
CA LYS A 57 -8.97 -8.34 -6.82
C LYS A 57 -8.73 -9.16 -5.54
N ARG A 58 -9.63 -9.09 -4.59
CA ARG A 58 -9.56 -9.81 -3.32
C ARG A 58 -8.39 -9.38 -2.43
N TYR A 59 -7.98 -8.13 -2.54
CA TYR A 59 -7.03 -7.54 -1.60
C TYR A 59 -7.74 -6.91 -0.41
N LEU A 60 -9.02 -6.59 -0.58
CA LEU A 60 -9.87 -6.05 0.47
C LEU A 60 -11.14 -6.86 0.63
N ASN A 61 -11.62 -6.92 1.85
CA ASN A 61 -12.97 -7.37 2.16
C ASN A 61 -13.80 -6.15 2.54
N MET A 62 -14.99 -6.05 1.95
CA MET A 62 -15.94 -4.99 2.26
C MET A 62 -17.07 -5.56 3.10
N SER A 63 -17.38 -4.90 4.19
CA SER A 63 -18.53 -5.26 5.03
C SER A 63 -19.40 -4.05 5.27
N ARG A 64 -20.67 -4.30 5.56
CA ARG A 64 -21.60 -3.22 5.88
C ARG A 64 -21.79 -3.15 7.38
N GLU A 65 -21.47 -1.98 7.94
CA GLU A 65 -21.63 -1.69 9.35
C GLU A 65 -22.65 -0.55 9.50
N GLY A 66 -23.89 -0.91 9.79
CA GLY A 66 -24.98 0.06 9.80
C GLY A 66 -25.26 0.58 8.39
N ARG A 67 -25.08 1.88 8.17
CA ARG A 67 -25.29 2.51 6.86
C ARG A 67 -24.00 2.70 6.08
N GLU A 68 -22.87 2.34 6.66
CA GLU A 68 -21.56 2.55 6.06
C GLU A 68 -20.94 1.25 5.60
N PHE A 69 -20.13 1.33 4.56
CA PHE A 69 -19.24 0.25 4.18
C PHE A 69 -17.89 0.43 4.85
N CYS A 70 -17.37 -0.65 5.40
CA CYS A 70 -16.05 -0.69 6.01
C CYS A 70 -15.17 -1.69 5.27
N TYR A 71 -13.88 -1.45 5.28
CA TYR A 71 -12.91 -2.19 4.50
C TYR A 71 -11.85 -2.78 5.41
N ARG A 72 -11.46 -4.01 5.11
CA ARG A 72 -10.40 -4.72 5.84
C ARG A 72 -9.45 -5.35 4.85
N SER A 73 -8.15 -5.26 5.10
CA SER A 73 -7.18 -5.88 4.22
C SER A 73 -7.25 -7.41 4.34
N LEU A 74 -7.11 -8.08 3.20
CA LEU A 74 -7.00 -9.53 3.12
C LEU A 74 -5.57 -9.97 2.92
N ILE A 75 -4.67 -9.03 2.69
CA ILE A 75 -3.24 -9.29 2.57
C ILE A 75 -2.48 -8.44 3.58
N ASN A 76 -1.38 -8.97 4.04
CA ASN A 76 -0.53 -8.33 5.02
C ASN A 76 0.43 -7.36 4.31
N ARG A 77 0.66 -6.18 4.91
CA ARG A 77 1.58 -5.18 4.36
C ARG A 77 2.98 -5.75 4.15
N LYS A 78 3.47 -6.50 5.13
CA LYS A 78 4.79 -7.13 5.04
C LYS A 78 4.88 -8.09 3.86
N ASP A 79 3.86 -8.91 3.68
CA ASP A 79 3.82 -9.87 2.57
C ASP A 79 3.79 -9.17 1.21
N TYR A 80 3.04 -8.08 1.12
CA TYR A 80 3.02 -7.29 -0.10
C TYR A 80 4.40 -6.69 -0.41
N ILE A 81 5.05 -6.10 0.59
CA ILE A 81 6.40 -5.52 0.41
C ILE A 81 7.39 -6.61 0.00
N GLU A 82 7.33 -7.79 0.60
CA GLU A 82 8.18 -8.92 0.20
C GLU A 82 7.94 -9.32 -1.25
N SER A 83 6.68 -9.30 -1.70
CA SER A 83 6.36 -9.60 -3.10
C SER A 83 6.99 -8.59 -4.06
N LEU A 84 7.08 -7.31 -3.67
CA LEU A 84 7.76 -6.28 -4.45
C LEU A 84 9.26 -6.57 -4.56
N PHE A 85 9.89 -6.97 -3.47
CA PHE A 85 11.30 -7.35 -3.49
C PHE A 85 11.55 -8.55 -4.39
N GLN A 86 10.67 -9.55 -4.36
CA GLN A 86 10.77 -10.71 -5.24
C GLN A 86 10.64 -10.31 -6.71
N ASP A 87 9.69 -9.44 -7.02
CA ASP A 87 9.49 -8.96 -8.39
C ASP A 87 10.71 -8.16 -8.88
N HIS A 88 11.27 -7.29 -8.07
CA HIS A 88 12.45 -6.52 -8.42
C HIS A 88 13.69 -7.41 -8.53
N SER A 89 13.84 -8.36 -7.62
CA SER A 89 14.95 -9.32 -7.69
C SER A 89 14.90 -10.12 -8.99
N SER A 90 13.71 -10.58 -9.35
CA SER A 90 13.51 -11.36 -10.59
C SER A 90 13.75 -10.51 -11.84
N PHE A 91 13.19 -9.33 -11.89
CA PHE A 91 13.20 -8.48 -13.08
C PHE A 91 14.57 -7.83 -13.32
N TRP A 92 15.18 -7.23 -12.27
CA TRP A 92 16.39 -6.44 -12.41
C TRP A 92 17.66 -7.21 -12.15
N PHE A 93 17.60 -8.30 -11.38
CA PHE A 93 18.79 -8.99 -10.89
C PHE A 93 18.77 -10.49 -11.14
N ASN A 94 17.91 -10.99 -12.03
CA ASN A 94 17.79 -12.42 -12.37
C ASN A 94 17.70 -13.34 -11.15
N ARG A 95 16.98 -12.89 -10.10
CA ARG A 95 16.81 -13.59 -8.83
C ARG A 95 18.08 -13.68 -7.99
N ASP A 96 19.09 -12.89 -8.33
CA ASP A 96 20.31 -12.81 -7.52
C ASP A 96 20.05 -11.87 -6.34
N THR A 97 19.74 -12.44 -5.19
CA THR A 97 19.43 -11.67 -3.98
C THR A 97 20.67 -10.95 -3.44
N ALA A 98 21.86 -11.48 -3.66
CA ALA A 98 23.10 -10.81 -3.27
C ALA A 98 23.30 -9.51 -4.06
N ALA A 99 23.00 -9.53 -5.36
CA ALA A 99 23.07 -8.33 -6.21
C ALA A 99 22.05 -7.29 -5.77
N LEU A 100 20.82 -7.72 -5.46
CA LEU A 100 19.78 -6.83 -4.93
C LEU A 100 20.23 -6.20 -3.61
N GLN A 101 20.76 -7.00 -2.70
CA GLN A 101 21.23 -6.53 -1.41
C GLN A 101 22.39 -5.51 -1.57
N ALA A 102 23.30 -5.77 -2.49
CA ALA A 102 24.40 -4.85 -2.79
C ALA A 102 23.86 -3.51 -3.30
N ALA A 103 22.85 -3.53 -4.17
CA ALA A 103 22.22 -2.31 -4.69
C ALA A 103 21.56 -1.51 -3.57
N ILE A 104 20.87 -2.18 -2.64
CA ILE A 104 20.24 -1.53 -1.49
C ILE A 104 21.32 -0.88 -0.60
N ASN A 105 22.39 -1.60 -0.33
CA ASN A 105 23.49 -1.09 0.51
C ASN A 105 24.15 0.13 -0.12
N GLU A 106 24.35 0.11 -1.42
CA GLU A 106 24.90 1.23 -2.16
C GLU A 106 23.99 2.45 -2.09
N TRP A 107 22.68 2.26 -2.28
CA TRP A 107 21.71 3.31 -2.14
C TRP A 107 21.70 3.90 -0.72
N LYS A 108 21.77 3.07 0.30
CA LYS A 108 21.85 3.51 1.71
C LYS A 108 23.09 4.39 1.93
N GLY A 109 24.23 3.99 1.40
CA GLY A 109 25.45 4.76 1.51
C GLY A 109 25.33 6.13 0.86
N SER A 110 24.78 6.19 -0.35
CA SER A 110 24.56 7.44 -1.08
C SER A 110 23.56 8.33 -0.35
N ASN A 111 22.48 7.75 0.17
CA ASN A 111 21.45 8.48 0.89
C ASN A 111 21.99 9.08 2.19
N ASN A 112 22.81 8.34 2.92
CA ASN A 112 23.44 8.83 4.14
C ASN A 112 24.41 9.97 3.86
N ARG A 113 25.13 9.94 2.73
CA ARG A 113 26.03 11.00 2.32
C ARG A 113 25.30 12.29 2.01
N SER A 114 24.08 12.20 1.48
CA SER A 114 23.31 13.39 1.10
C SER A 114 22.76 14.13 2.31
N GLU A 115 22.78 13.54 3.48
CA GLU A 115 22.33 14.17 4.72
C GLU A 115 23.42 14.96 5.44
N VAL A 116 24.60 14.96 4.95
CA VAL A 116 25.74 15.64 5.59
C VAL A 116 25.89 17.11 5.13
#